data_71c2e10c5e8af8f8b9f8f7305d20ea85
#
_entry.id   71c2e10c5e8af8f8b9f8f7305d20ea85
#
_cell.length_a   1.000
_cell.length_b   1.000
_cell.length_c   1.000
_cell.angle_alpha   90.00
_cell.angle_beta   90.00
_cell.angle_gamma   90.00
#
_symmetry.space_group_name_H-M   'P 1'
#
loop_
_entity.id
_entity.type
_entity.pdbx_description
1 polymer ?
#
loop_
_entity_poly.entity_id
_entity_poly.type
_entity_poly.pdbx_seq_one_letter_code
_entity_poly.pdbx_strand_id
1 'polypeptide(L)'
;MSSHDTLRVYQDGRLLFSSNKDRVAPLLEYIDRFAANHRQVVIFDKIMGNAAALLSVKANSQEVYSPLGSQLAIKTLENYNIKYHLTRIVPYIQKPNGEDMCPMERLSIGKDPEEFYQTIKEFIKK
;
A
#
# COMPACT_ATOMS: atom_id res chain seq x y z
N MET A 1 -3.35 -6.29 13.42
CA MET A 1 -2.43 -7.29 12.83
C MET A 1 -1.56 -7.84 13.91
N SER A 2 -1.60 -9.12 14.14
CA SER A 2 -0.77 -9.75 15.15
C SER A 2 0.56 -10.15 14.53
N SER A 3 1.53 -10.49 15.38
CA SER A 3 2.83 -11.00 15.00
C SER A 3 3.65 -10.01 14.18
N HIS A 4 4.50 -10.52 13.34
CA HIS A 4 5.48 -9.73 12.61
C HIS A 4 5.08 -9.42 11.18
N ASP A 5 3.85 -9.75 10.78
CA ASP A 5 3.41 -9.47 9.41
C ASP A 5 3.30 -7.97 9.19
N THR A 6 3.78 -7.53 8.03
CA THR A 6 3.65 -6.15 7.58
C THR A 6 2.52 -5.99 6.58
N LEU A 7 2.11 -7.09 5.95
CA LEU A 7 1.03 -7.09 4.96
C LEU A 7 0.23 -8.39 5.04
N ARG A 8 -1.09 -8.26 4.98
CA ARG A 8 -2.00 -9.39 4.79
C ARG A 8 -3.04 -9.02 3.76
N VAL A 9 -3.35 -9.95 2.87
CA VAL A 9 -4.38 -9.77 1.86
C VAL A 9 -5.42 -10.86 2.00
N TYR A 10 -6.68 -10.46 2.06
CA TYR A 10 -7.81 -11.37 2.23
C TYR A 10 -8.78 -11.24 1.06
N GLN A 11 -9.44 -12.34 0.74
CA GLN A 11 -10.56 -12.33 -0.19
C GLN A 11 -11.66 -13.21 0.39
N ASP A 12 -12.86 -12.64 0.53
CA ASP A 12 -14.04 -13.34 1.09
C ASP A 12 -13.70 -14.00 2.44
N GLY A 13 -12.94 -13.31 3.27
CA GLY A 13 -12.57 -13.79 4.60
C GLY A 13 -11.42 -14.78 4.63
N ARG A 14 -10.84 -15.11 3.47
CA ARG A 14 -9.73 -16.05 3.39
C ARG A 14 -8.42 -15.32 3.19
N LEU A 15 -7.39 -15.72 3.94
CA LEU A 15 -6.05 -15.17 3.77
C LEU A 15 -5.44 -15.71 2.48
N LEU A 16 -5.16 -14.80 1.53
CA LEU A 16 -4.49 -15.16 0.27
C LEU A 16 -2.98 -15.05 0.38
N PHE A 17 -2.50 -14.07 1.14
CA PHE A 17 -1.09 -13.73 1.13
C PHE A 17 -0.73 -13.00 2.41
N SER A 18 0.45 -13.28 2.94
CA SER A 18 1.00 -12.50 4.04
C SER A 18 2.51 -12.37 3.83
N SER A 19 3.08 -11.31 4.42
CA SER A 19 4.51 -11.05 4.29
C SER A 19 5.00 -10.27 5.50
N ASN A 20 6.25 -10.47 5.86
CA ASN A 20 6.92 -9.68 6.90
C ASN A 20 8.01 -8.78 6.32
N LYS A 21 8.09 -8.69 5.01
CA LYS A 21 9.05 -7.80 4.35
C LYS A 21 8.64 -6.35 4.57
N ASP A 22 9.57 -5.43 4.37
CA ASP A 22 9.35 -4.02 4.64
C ASP A 22 8.93 -3.22 3.42
N ARG A 23 8.33 -2.08 3.69
CA ARG A 23 7.99 -1.04 2.71
C ARG A 23 7.02 -1.57 1.67
N VAL A 24 7.31 -1.33 0.38
CA VAL A 24 6.40 -1.71 -0.70
C VAL A 24 6.68 -3.10 -1.26
N ALA A 25 7.76 -3.75 -0.84
CA ALA A 25 8.12 -5.07 -1.36
C ALA A 25 6.98 -6.09 -1.22
N PRO A 26 6.27 -6.18 -0.07
CA PRO A 26 5.17 -7.14 0.05
C PRO A 26 4.05 -6.90 -0.96
N LEU A 27 3.65 -5.64 -1.16
CA LEU A 27 2.59 -5.32 -2.11
C LEU A 27 3.00 -5.63 -3.54
N LEU A 28 4.24 -5.35 -3.90
CA LEU A 28 4.75 -5.68 -5.24
C LEU A 28 4.71 -7.18 -5.47
N GLU A 29 5.14 -7.95 -4.49
CA GLU A 29 5.11 -9.42 -4.60
C GLU A 29 3.68 -9.91 -4.75
N TYR A 30 2.74 -9.38 -3.95
CA TYR A 30 1.35 -9.76 -4.04
C TYR A 30 0.79 -9.45 -5.44
N ILE A 31 1.06 -8.24 -5.95
CA ILE A 31 0.56 -7.81 -7.26
C ILE A 31 1.06 -8.76 -8.34
N ASP A 32 2.36 -9.04 -8.32
CA ASP A 32 2.97 -9.88 -9.38
C ASP A 32 2.44 -11.30 -9.35
N ARG A 33 2.09 -11.83 -8.18
CA ARG A 33 1.68 -13.22 -8.04
C ARG A 33 0.17 -13.43 -8.10
N PHE A 34 -0.64 -12.48 -7.63
CA PHE A 34 -2.06 -12.73 -7.37
C PHE A 34 -3.03 -11.74 -8.00
N ALA A 35 -2.62 -10.51 -8.27
CA ALA A 35 -3.59 -9.46 -8.64
C ALA A 35 -4.34 -9.76 -9.92
N ALA A 36 -3.73 -10.45 -10.88
CA ALA A 36 -4.37 -10.77 -12.15
C ALA A 36 -5.59 -11.67 -11.98
N ASN A 37 -5.61 -12.48 -10.92
CA ASN A 37 -6.65 -13.50 -10.70
C ASN A 37 -7.55 -13.20 -9.52
N HIS A 38 -7.32 -12.12 -8.78
CA HIS A 38 -8.08 -11.81 -7.58
C HIS A 38 -8.50 -10.35 -7.57
N ARG A 39 -9.79 -10.11 -7.37
CA ARG A 39 -10.36 -8.77 -7.32
C ARG A 39 -11.12 -8.58 -6.01
N GLN A 40 -11.41 -7.33 -5.67
CA GLN A 40 -12.17 -6.98 -4.48
C GLN A 40 -11.55 -7.56 -3.22
N VAL A 41 -10.22 -7.51 -3.14
CA VAL A 41 -9.50 -8.00 -1.98
C VAL A 41 -9.47 -6.93 -0.88
N VAL A 42 -9.20 -7.36 0.34
CA VAL A 42 -9.04 -6.49 1.50
C VAL A 42 -7.60 -6.55 1.95
N ILE A 43 -6.99 -5.38 2.10
CA ILE A 43 -5.58 -5.29 2.43
C ILE A 43 -5.41 -4.73 3.84
N PHE A 44 -4.59 -5.42 4.65
CA PHE A 44 -4.12 -4.93 5.94
C PHE A 44 -2.64 -4.64 5.78
N ASP A 45 -2.26 -3.37 5.88
CA ASP A 45 -0.88 -2.94 5.74
C ASP A 45 -0.47 -2.16 6.98
N LYS A 46 0.77 -2.34 7.41
CA LYS A 46 1.28 -1.70 8.60
C LYS A 46 1.34 -0.18 8.47
N ILE A 47 1.68 0.31 7.27
CA ILE A 47 1.74 1.75 6.99
C ILE A 47 1.13 2.00 5.61
N MET A 48 0.10 2.85 5.57
CA MET A 48 -0.60 3.17 4.33
C MET A 48 -0.24 4.58 3.90
N GLY A 49 0.95 4.73 3.29
CA GLY A 49 1.32 5.95 2.59
C GLY A 49 0.75 5.96 1.19
N ASN A 50 1.00 7.03 0.44
CA ASN A 50 0.49 7.14 -0.91
C ASN A 50 1.04 6.06 -1.84
N ALA A 51 2.29 5.64 -1.63
CA ALA A 51 2.86 4.53 -2.39
C ALA A 51 2.04 3.25 -2.20
N ALA A 52 1.75 2.90 -0.93
CA ALA A 52 0.94 1.73 -0.63
C ALA A 52 -0.48 1.88 -1.17
N ALA A 53 -1.04 3.09 -1.12
CA ALA A 53 -2.38 3.35 -1.65
C ALA A 53 -2.44 3.11 -3.16
N LEU A 54 -1.49 3.65 -3.90
CA LEU A 54 -1.42 3.45 -5.35
C LEU A 54 -1.28 1.96 -5.70
N LEU A 55 -0.41 1.26 -4.97
CA LEU A 55 -0.23 -0.18 -5.20
C LEU A 55 -1.46 -0.98 -4.77
N SER A 56 -2.20 -0.51 -3.76
CA SER A 56 -3.46 -1.16 -3.36
C SER A 56 -4.51 -1.06 -4.47
N VAL A 57 -4.54 0.06 -5.20
CA VAL A 57 -5.40 0.18 -6.38
C VAL A 57 -4.97 -0.84 -7.43
N LYS A 58 -3.68 -0.93 -7.71
CA LYS A 58 -3.13 -1.88 -8.68
C LYS A 58 -3.41 -3.33 -8.27
N ALA A 59 -3.49 -3.58 -6.96
CA ALA A 59 -3.77 -4.91 -6.41
C ALA A 59 -5.25 -5.28 -6.49
N ASN A 60 -6.10 -4.41 -7.02
CA ASN A 60 -7.54 -4.62 -7.13
C ASN A 60 -8.23 -4.72 -5.77
N SER A 61 -7.79 -3.91 -4.81
CA SER A 61 -8.42 -3.90 -3.50
C SER A 61 -9.73 -3.12 -3.51
N GLN A 62 -10.64 -3.52 -2.63
CA GLN A 62 -11.88 -2.77 -2.39
C GLN A 62 -11.81 -2.02 -1.06
N GLU A 63 -10.91 -2.42 -0.17
CA GLU A 63 -10.87 -1.90 1.18
C GLU A 63 -9.48 -2.11 1.77
N VAL A 64 -9.00 -1.11 2.53
CA VAL A 64 -7.69 -1.20 3.19
C VAL A 64 -7.81 -0.83 4.66
N TYR A 65 -7.00 -1.48 5.48
CA TYR A 65 -6.89 -1.21 6.91
C TYR A 65 -5.43 -0.95 7.24
N SER A 66 -5.17 0.06 8.06
CA SER A 66 -3.81 0.31 8.53
C SER A 66 -3.85 1.07 9.86
N PRO A 67 -2.91 0.78 10.77
CA PRO A 67 -2.79 1.58 12.00
C PRO A 67 -2.25 2.99 11.74
N LEU A 68 -1.56 3.20 10.63
CA LEU A 68 -1.00 4.51 10.29
C LEU A 68 -1.15 4.77 8.80
N GLY A 69 -1.77 5.90 8.45
CA GLY A 69 -1.90 6.31 7.06
C GLY A 69 -1.66 7.79 6.87
N SER A 70 -1.43 8.20 5.62
CA SER A 70 -1.20 9.61 5.31
C SER A 70 -2.41 10.23 4.62
N GLN A 71 -2.51 11.57 4.70
CA GLN A 71 -3.54 12.29 3.97
C GLN A 71 -3.36 12.16 2.46
N LEU A 72 -2.11 12.02 2.01
CA LEU A 72 -1.85 11.75 0.59
C LEU A 72 -2.47 10.42 0.18
N ALA A 73 -2.35 9.39 1.02
CA ALA A 73 -2.96 8.09 0.77
C ALA A 73 -4.49 8.18 0.72
N ILE A 74 -5.08 8.94 1.64
CA ILE A 74 -6.53 9.12 1.68
C ILE A 74 -7.04 9.68 0.36
N LYS A 75 -6.36 10.70 -0.15
CA LYS A 75 -6.75 11.33 -1.40
C LYS A 75 -6.77 10.33 -2.55
N THR A 76 -5.74 9.49 -2.63
CA THR A 76 -5.66 8.44 -3.64
C THR A 76 -6.77 7.41 -3.46
N LEU A 77 -6.98 6.94 -2.23
CA LEU A 77 -8.00 5.93 -1.96
C LEU A 77 -9.40 6.45 -2.30
N GLU A 78 -9.69 7.72 -1.97
CA GLU A 78 -10.97 8.31 -2.31
C GLU A 78 -11.14 8.48 -3.82
N ASN A 79 -10.09 8.87 -4.53
CA ASN A 79 -10.16 9.03 -5.98
C ASN A 79 -10.49 7.73 -6.69
N TYR A 80 -10.09 6.60 -6.13
CA TYR A 80 -10.33 5.28 -6.73
C TYR A 80 -11.42 4.49 -6.02
N ASN A 81 -12.19 5.15 -5.15
CA ASN A 81 -13.35 4.56 -4.47
C ASN A 81 -13.00 3.33 -3.62
N ILE A 82 -11.85 3.37 -2.96
CA ILE A 82 -11.44 2.32 -2.04
C ILE A 82 -11.79 2.76 -0.62
N LYS A 83 -12.51 1.91 0.11
CA LYS A 83 -12.81 2.16 1.52
C LYS A 83 -11.53 2.04 2.34
N TYR A 84 -11.38 2.90 3.33
CA TYR A 84 -10.18 2.85 4.16
C TYR A 84 -10.52 3.01 5.63
N HIS A 85 -9.68 2.39 6.47
CA HIS A 85 -9.80 2.44 7.92
C HIS A 85 -8.39 2.68 8.47
N LEU A 86 -8.11 3.92 8.83
CA LEU A 86 -6.79 4.33 9.30
C LEU A 86 -6.92 4.79 10.74
N THR A 87 -6.19 4.15 11.66
CA THR A 87 -6.27 4.49 13.07
C THR A 87 -5.66 5.86 13.35
N ARG A 88 -4.47 6.09 12.80
CA ARG A 88 -3.79 7.38 12.95
C ARG A 88 -3.51 7.95 11.57
N ILE A 89 -3.76 9.25 11.41
CA ILE A 89 -3.59 9.94 10.14
C ILE A 89 -2.55 11.04 10.31
N VAL A 90 -1.57 11.06 9.40
CA VAL A 90 -0.52 12.09 9.36
C VAL A 90 -0.55 12.75 7.98
N PRO A 91 0.01 13.97 7.84
CA PRO A 91 -0.01 14.63 6.53
C PRO A 91 0.73 13.83 5.45
N TYR A 92 1.85 13.25 5.80
CA TYR A 92 2.63 12.39 4.91
C TYR A 92 3.47 11.44 5.75
N ILE A 93 3.92 10.34 5.15
CA ILE A 93 4.77 9.38 5.84
C ILE A 93 6.18 9.93 5.92
N GLN A 94 6.76 9.95 7.11
CA GLN A 94 8.10 10.47 7.37
C GLN A 94 9.13 9.35 7.38
N LYS A 95 10.40 9.72 7.18
CA LYS A 95 11.51 8.81 7.45
C LYS A 95 11.50 8.41 8.92
N PRO A 96 12.12 7.28 9.29
CA PRO A 96 12.15 6.86 10.70
C PRO A 96 12.73 7.90 11.65
N ASN A 97 13.64 8.75 11.19
CA ASN A 97 14.22 9.81 12.02
C ASN A 97 13.28 11.03 12.17
N GLY A 98 12.16 11.05 11.45
CA GLY A 98 11.19 12.15 11.54
C GLY A 98 11.59 13.44 10.86
N GLU A 99 12.69 13.47 10.15
CA GLU A 99 13.22 14.72 9.58
C GLU A 99 12.61 15.12 8.25
N ASP A 100 12.13 14.16 7.46
CA ASP A 100 11.69 14.45 6.12
C ASP A 100 10.72 13.39 5.64
N MET A 101 10.11 13.64 4.49
CA MET A 101 9.18 12.71 3.86
C MET A 101 9.91 11.43 3.45
N CYS A 102 9.26 10.29 3.67
CA CYS A 102 9.77 9.01 3.20
C CYS A 102 10.01 9.05 1.69
N PRO A 103 11.15 8.53 1.20
CA PRO A 103 11.43 8.55 -0.24
C PRO A 103 10.34 7.89 -1.10
N MET A 104 9.70 6.84 -0.61
CA MET A 104 8.61 6.20 -1.34
C MET A 104 7.39 7.11 -1.43
N GLU A 105 7.09 7.82 -0.34
CA GLU A 105 6.00 8.78 -0.33
C GLU A 105 6.26 9.88 -1.36
N ARG A 106 7.47 10.42 -1.36
CA ARG A 106 7.87 11.47 -2.30
C ARG A 106 7.80 10.99 -3.75
N LEU A 107 8.29 9.79 -4.03
CA LEU A 107 8.29 9.22 -5.37
C LEU A 107 6.87 8.99 -5.89
N SER A 108 5.91 8.75 -5.01
CA SER A 108 4.54 8.46 -5.39
C SER A 108 3.73 9.67 -5.81
N ILE A 109 4.16 10.89 -5.44
CA ILE A 109 3.37 12.10 -5.67
C ILE A 109 3.20 12.35 -7.15
N GLY A 110 1.95 12.61 -7.56
CA GLY A 110 1.64 12.95 -8.95
C GLY A 110 1.57 11.78 -9.91
N LYS A 111 1.68 10.55 -9.42
CA LYS A 111 1.63 9.37 -10.28
C LYS A 111 0.30 8.63 -10.13
N ASP A 112 -0.14 8.00 -11.23
CA ASP A 112 -1.26 7.07 -11.13
C ASP A 112 -0.75 5.68 -10.72
N PRO A 113 -1.66 4.73 -10.39
CA PRO A 113 -1.24 3.42 -9.91
C PRO A 113 -0.30 2.67 -10.86
N GLU A 114 -0.59 2.68 -12.15
CA GLU A 114 0.25 1.96 -13.11
C GLU A 114 1.62 2.63 -13.27
N GLU A 115 1.64 3.96 -13.35
CA GLU A 115 2.89 4.71 -13.43
C GLU A 115 3.78 4.43 -12.23
N PHE A 116 3.20 4.46 -11.03
CA PHE A 116 3.98 4.21 -9.83
C PHE A 116 4.49 2.78 -9.79
N TYR A 117 3.64 1.82 -10.17
CA TYR A 117 4.04 0.42 -10.20
C TYR A 117 5.25 0.22 -11.12
N GLN A 118 5.22 0.80 -12.32
CA GLN A 118 6.35 0.69 -13.25
C GLN A 118 7.59 1.41 -12.70
N THR A 119 7.40 2.60 -12.14
CA THR A 119 8.49 3.39 -11.58
C THR A 119 9.21 2.63 -10.47
N ILE A 120 8.45 2.04 -9.54
CA ILE A 120 9.05 1.37 -8.39
C ILE A 120 9.71 0.05 -8.81
N LYS A 121 9.18 -0.63 -9.82
CA LYS A 121 9.81 -1.85 -10.35
C LYS A 121 11.19 -1.52 -10.92
N GLU A 122 11.29 -0.43 -11.67
CA GLU A 122 12.58 0.02 -12.21
C GLU A 122 13.54 0.43 -11.10
N PHE A 123 13.02 1.14 -10.09
CA PHE A 123 13.82 1.59 -8.95
C PHE A 123 14.43 0.40 -8.20
N ILE A 124 13.65 -0.65 -7.97
CA ILE A 124 14.09 -1.82 -7.21
C ILE A 124 15.12 -2.66 -7.99
N LYS A 125 15.00 -2.72 -9.31
CA LYS A 125 15.93 -3.48 -10.14
C LYS A 125 17.36 -2.95 -10.10
N LYS A 126 17.55 -1.72 -9.73
CA LYS A 126 18.86 -1.10 -9.60
C LYS A 126 19.45 -1.35 -8.20
#